data_dc5828095efa255f3e7b0549b1c05006
#
_entry.id   dc5828095efa255f3e7b0549b1c05006
#
_cell.length_a   1.000
_cell.length_b   1.000
_cell.length_c   1.000
_cell.angle_alpha   90.00
_cell.angle_beta   90.00
_cell.angle_gamma   90.00
#
_symmetry.space_group_name_H-M   'P 1'
#
loop_
_entity.id
_entity.type
_entity.pdbx_description
1 polymer ?
#
loop_
_entity_poly.entity_id
_entity_poly.type
_entity_poly.pdbx_seq_one_letter_code
_entity_poly.pdbx_strand_id
1 'polypeptide(L)'
;MKKKTTMTVTDIRPLAEGICSMTLRYPEGEAPEEVKPGQFAGLYPNDADKLLPRPISICRWDPEKKELRFVFRIAGAGTASLAAQKAGDTVDMLGVLGNGYEIGLLAGKKVLLLGGGIGVPPMLELAAALSKEPGTEVIAVMGYRDSDMFLTDDIGKYARLLVATEDGSAGTKGNVLDAVRENGVKAQAVCACGPMPMLRAVKRSAMEEEIPAYLSLEERMACGVGACLGCVTKTAKVDGHSHVRNARICTEGPVFGAEEVEIG
;
A
#
# COMPACT_ATOMS: atom_id res chain seq x y z
N MET A 1 9.33 -19.27 -2.18
CA MET A 1 8.57 -19.93 -1.07
C MET A 1 8.30 -18.88 0.01
N LYS A 2 7.05 -18.78 0.51
CA LYS A 2 6.73 -17.84 1.59
C LYS A 2 7.44 -18.29 2.87
N LYS A 3 8.31 -17.43 3.41
CA LYS A 3 9.21 -17.77 4.53
C LYS A 3 8.96 -16.79 5.69
N LYS A 4 9.08 -17.29 6.91
CA LYS A 4 9.18 -16.47 8.11
C LYS A 4 10.66 -16.20 8.36
N THR A 5 11.05 -14.93 8.42
CA THR A 5 12.43 -14.46 8.61
C THR A 5 12.49 -13.51 9.80
N THR A 6 13.51 -13.67 10.63
CA THR A 6 13.78 -12.73 11.73
C THR A 6 14.59 -11.56 11.18
N MET A 7 13.97 -10.39 11.15
CA MET A 7 14.50 -9.14 10.60
C MET A 7 15.11 -8.30 11.72
N THR A 8 16.13 -7.50 11.40
CA THR A 8 16.70 -6.51 12.35
C THR A 8 16.07 -5.14 12.12
N VAL A 9 15.58 -4.49 13.16
CA VAL A 9 15.13 -3.10 13.13
C VAL A 9 16.34 -2.18 12.95
N THR A 10 16.41 -1.44 11.85
CA THR A 10 17.52 -0.48 11.60
C THR A 10 17.11 0.96 11.85
N ASP A 11 15.84 1.30 11.67
CA ASP A 11 15.27 2.61 12.02
C ASP A 11 13.82 2.45 12.45
N ILE A 12 13.43 3.25 13.44
CA ILE A 12 12.03 3.38 13.86
C ILE A 12 11.78 4.78 14.39
N ARG A 13 10.73 5.43 13.89
CA ARG A 13 10.38 6.80 14.29
C ARG A 13 8.93 7.14 14.02
N PRO A 14 8.33 8.05 14.79
CA PRO A 14 7.05 8.64 14.45
C PRO A 14 7.20 9.52 13.18
N LEU A 15 6.15 9.55 12.35
CA LEU A 15 6.05 10.44 11.19
C LEU A 15 4.95 11.49 11.37
N ALA A 16 3.85 11.12 12.04
CA ALA A 16 2.69 11.94 12.35
C ALA A 16 2.01 11.36 13.59
N GLU A 17 0.95 11.98 14.11
CA GLU A 17 0.23 11.45 15.26
C GLU A 17 -0.31 10.03 14.97
N GLY A 18 0.11 9.06 15.79
CA GLY A 18 -0.28 7.66 15.64
C GLY A 18 0.24 6.95 14.37
N ILE A 19 1.18 7.57 13.63
CA ILE A 19 1.82 6.99 12.44
C ILE A 19 3.29 6.72 12.73
N CYS A 20 3.71 5.47 12.54
CA CYS A 20 5.08 5.01 12.78
C CYS A 20 5.74 4.53 11.48
N SER A 21 7.00 4.90 11.27
CA SER A 21 7.89 4.34 10.25
C SER A 21 8.84 3.37 10.90
N MET A 22 8.97 2.16 10.34
CA MET A 22 9.90 1.11 10.76
C MET A 22 10.66 0.62 9.55
N THR A 23 11.98 0.52 9.66
CA THR A 23 12.85 -0.09 8.64
C THR A 23 13.45 -1.38 9.17
N LEU A 24 13.29 -2.44 8.40
CA LEU A 24 13.74 -3.78 8.73
C LEU A 24 14.77 -4.26 7.71
N ARG A 25 15.90 -4.76 8.19
CA ARG A 25 16.97 -5.35 7.36
C ARG A 25 16.90 -6.86 7.37
N TYR A 26 17.04 -7.46 6.20
CA TYR A 26 17.18 -8.90 6.06
C TYR A 26 18.51 -9.41 6.63
N PRO A 27 18.54 -10.64 7.16
CA PRO A 27 19.81 -11.37 7.38
C PRO A 27 20.54 -11.54 6.04
N GLU A 28 21.84 -11.72 6.12
CA GLU A 28 22.69 -11.94 4.95
C GLU A 28 22.22 -13.16 4.14
N GLY A 29 22.11 -12.99 2.82
CA GLY A 29 21.68 -14.04 1.90
C GLY A 29 20.18 -14.37 1.91
N GLU A 30 19.35 -13.69 2.71
CA GLU A 30 17.91 -14.01 2.83
C GLU A 30 16.97 -13.00 2.13
N ALA A 31 17.50 -11.88 1.66
CA ALA A 31 16.71 -10.87 0.98
C ALA A 31 16.19 -11.36 -0.40
N PRO A 32 14.96 -10.99 -0.78
CA PRO A 32 14.47 -11.28 -2.12
C PRO A 32 15.24 -10.47 -3.17
N GLU A 33 15.30 -10.98 -4.39
CA GLU A 33 15.88 -10.26 -5.53
C GLU A 33 15.01 -9.05 -5.92
N GLU A 34 13.69 -9.21 -5.84
CA GLU A 34 12.71 -8.21 -6.24
C GLU A 34 11.59 -8.08 -5.22
N VAL A 35 11.11 -6.84 -5.04
CA VAL A 35 9.89 -6.50 -4.32
C VAL A 35 9.05 -5.61 -5.23
N LYS A 36 7.85 -6.07 -5.59
CA LYS A 36 6.93 -5.30 -6.44
C LYS A 36 6.19 -4.25 -5.61
N PRO A 37 5.99 -3.03 -6.13
CA PRO A 37 5.13 -2.03 -5.50
C PRO A 37 3.74 -2.59 -5.21
N GLY A 38 3.18 -2.28 -4.04
CA GLY A 38 1.87 -2.77 -3.62
C GLY A 38 1.89 -4.12 -2.87
N GLN A 39 3.03 -4.81 -2.81
CA GLN A 39 3.18 -5.98 -1.94
C GLN A 39 3.22 -5.58 -0.46
N PHE A 40 3.00 -6.55 0.41
CA PHE A 40 2.97 -6.36 1.85
C PHE A 40 3.74 -7.47 2.58
N ALA A 41 3.88 -7.36 3.89
CA ALA A 41 4.41 -8.42 4.74
C ALA A 41 3.59 -8.56 6.03
N GLY A 42 3.61 -9.73 6.63
CA GLY A 42 3.04 -9.98 7.95
C GLY A 42 4.08 -9.77 9.04
N LEU A 43 3.98 -8.70 9.81
CA LEU A 43 4.88 -8.41 10.93
C LEU A 43 4.31 -9.00 12.22
N TYR A 44 5.10 -9.82 12.92
CA TYR A 44 4.70 -10.41 14.19
C TYR A 44 5.09 -9.46 15.34
N PRO A 45 4.10 -9.06 16.17
CA PRO A 45 4.43 -8.38 17.43
C PRO A 45 5.27 -9.29 18.34
N ASN A 46 6.19 -8.70 19.09
CA ASN A 46 7.08 -9.45 19.99
C ASN A 46 6.40 -9.88 21.32
N ASP A 47 5.09 -9.74 21.43
CA ASP A 47 4.32 -10.12 22.59
C ASP A 47 3.79 -11.55 22.45
N ALA A 48 4.03 -12.40 23.44
CA ALA A 48 3.67 -13.82 23.42
C ALA A 48 2.16 -14.10 23.31
N ASP A 49 1.31 -13.14 23.67
CA ASP A 49 -0.16 -13.22 23.56
C ASP A 49 -0.70 -12.76 22.21
N LYS A 50 0.15 -12.27 21.29
CA LYS A 50 -0.23 -11.72 19.98
C LYS A 50 0.25 -12.64 18.85
N LEU A 51 -0.41 -13.77 18.70
CA LEU A 51 0.02 -14.85 17.79
C LEU A 51 -0.08 -14.54 16.30
N LEU A 52 -0.97 -13.63 15.89
CA LEU A 52 -1.19 -13.36 14.46
C LEU A 52 -0.28 -12.23 13.96
N PRO A 53 0.18 -12.30 12.71
CA PRO A 53 0.93 -11.20 12.10
C PRO A 53 0.03 -10.00 11.79
N ARG A 54 0.63 -8.82 11.70
CA ARG A 54 -0.01 -7.61 11.20
C ARG A 54 0.37 -7.43 9.74
N PRO A 55 -0.59 -7.51 8.80
CA PRO A 55 -0.32 -7.25 7.39
C PRO A 55 -0.06 -5.75 7.22
N ILE A 56 1.15 -5.42 6.78
CA ILE A 56 1.56 -4.03 6.55
C ILE A 56 2.14 -3.93 5.14
N SER A 57 1.62 -2.98 4.36
CA SER A 57 2.13 -2.70 3.01
C SER A 57 3.57 -2.23 3.05
N ILE A 58 4.37 -2.67 2.07
CA ILE A 58 5.73 -2.21 1.90
C ILE A 58 5.69 -0.78 1.38
N CYS A 59 6.28 0.14 2.13
CA CYS A 59 6.38 1.55 1.79
C CYS A 59 7.56 1.81 0.85
N ARG A 60 8.69 1.12 1.09
CA ARG A 60 9.92 1.25 0.29
C ARG A 60 10.77 -0.01 0.37
N TRP A 61 11.39 -0.37 -0.75
CA TRP A 61 12.45 -1.38 -0.85
C TRP A 61 13.78 -0.71 -1.20
N ASP A 62 14.81 -1.01 -0.43
CA ASP A 62 16.20 -0.64 -0.71
C ASP A 62 16.99 -1.92 -1.01
N PRO A 63 17.25 -2.23 -2.29
CA PRO A 63 17.95 -3.45 -2.68
C PRO A 63 19.45 -3.44 -2.32
N GLU A 64 20.07 -2.27 -2.14
CA GLU A 64 21.48 -2.17 -1.78
C GLU A 64 21.69 -2.50 -0.30
N LYS A 65 20.83 -1.93 0.55
CA LYS A 65 20.88 -2.16 2.00
C LYS A 65 20.16 -3.42 2.44
N LYS A 66 19.39 -4.06 1.54
CA LYS A 66 18.49 -5.18 1.84
C LYS A 66 17.49 -4.82 2.93
N GLU A 67 16.88 -3.63 2.81
CA GLU A 67 15.97 -3.07 3.80
C GLU A 67 14.58 -2.85 3.22
N LEU A 68 13.57 -3.19 4.04
CA LEU A 68 12.17 -2.86 3.81
C LEU A 68 11.74 -1.77 4.80
N ARG A 69 11.16 -0.69 4.29
CA ARG A 69 10.50 0.33 5.10
C ARG A 69 9.01 0.08 5.13
N PHE A 70 8.44 0.06 6.32
CA PHE A 70 7.03 -0.04 6.60
C PHE A 70 6.56 1.26 7.26
N VAL A 71 5.37 1.72 6.90
CA VAL A 71 4.70 2.83 7.59
C VAL A 71 3.30 2.37 7.95
N PHE A 72 2.96 2.44 9.22
CA PHE A 72 1.70 1.90 9.74
C PHE A 72 1.08 2.80 10.80
N ARG A 73 -0.24 2.66 10.93
CA ARG A 73 -1.00 3.32 12.01
C ARG A 73 -0.94 2.48 13.27
N ILE A 74 -0.74 3.12 14.41
CA ILE A 74 -0.89 2.51 15.73
C ILE A 74 -2.39 2.42 16.04
N ALA A 75 -3.02 1.29 15.67
CA ALA A 75 -4.47 1.10 15.75
C ALA A 75 -4.90 0.15 16.89
N GLY A 76 -3.93 -0.50 17.55
CA GLY A 76 -4.22 -1.45 18.64
C GLY A 76 -2.94 -2.05 19.20
N ALA A 77 -3.07 -2.95 20.18
CA ALA A 77 -1.95 -3.49 20.94
C ALA A 77 -0.83 -4.10 20.07
N GLY A 78 -1.15 -4.78 18.96
CA GLY A 78 -0.12 -5.38 18.11
C GLY A 78 0.73 -4.35 17.36
N THR A 79 0.12 -3.29 16.80
CA THR A 79 0.86 -2.20 16.15
C THR A 79 1.56 -1.30 17.17
N ALA A 80 1.01 -1.17 18.39
CA ALA A 80 1.70 -0.49 19.49
C ALA A 80 2.96 -1.24 19.92
N SER A 81 2.91 -2.57 20.00
CA SER A 81 4.08 -3.41 20.30
C SER A 81 5.17 -3.29 19.22
N LEU A 82 4.78 -3.26 17.94
CA LEU A 82 5.72 -3.02 16.85
C LEU A 82 6.34 -1.61 16.96
N ALA A 83 5.54 -0.58 17.25
CA ALA A 83 6.01 0.80 17.39
C ALA A 83 6.93 1.04 18.62
N ALA A 84 6.88 0.13 19.61
CA ALA A 84 7.73 0.20 20.81
C ALA A 84 9.13 -0.40 20.61
N GLN A 85 9.42 -1.02 19.46
CA GLN A 85 10.73 -1.57 19.14
C GLN A 85 11.78 -0.45 19.00
N LYS A 86 13.04 -0.84 19.04
CA LYS A 86 14.19 0.08 18.92
C LYS A 86 15.14 -0.44 17.85
N ALA A 87 16.00 0.43 17.33
CA ALA A 87 17.08 0.03 16.46
C ALA A 87 17.98 -1.03 17.17
N GLY A 88 18.24 -2.13 16.50
CA GLY A 88 18.94 -3.31 17.02
C GLY A 88 18.02 -4.43 17.51
N ASP A 89 16.72 -4.16 17.76
CA ASP A 89 15.75 -5.20 18.07
C ASP A 89 15.47 -6.08 16.85
N THR A 90 14.79 -7.19 17.07
CA THR A 90 14.38 -8.09 15.98
C THR A 90 12.87 -8.19 15.89
N VAL A 91 12.35 -8.35 14.66
CA VAL A 91 10.93 -8.56 14.35
C VAL A 91 10.83 -9.74 13.40
N ASP A 92 10.00 -10.70 13.73
CA ASP A 92 9.66 -11.79 12.83
C ASP A 92 8.73 -11.30 11.72
N MET A 93 9.08 -11.56 10.48
CA MET A 93 8.33 -11.17 9.29
C MET A 93 7.96 -12.38 8.44
N LEU A 94 6.71 -12.51 8.04
CA LEU A 94 6.25 -13.43 7.02
C LEU A 94 6.16 -12.69 5.68
N GLY A 95 6.84 -13.14 4.69
CA GLY A 95 6.70 -12.56 3.35
C GLY A 95 8.02 -12.22 2.68
N VAL A 96 7.99 -11.58 1.56
CA VAL A 96 7.05 -10.68 0.88
C VAL A 96 5.80 -11.45 0.40
N LEU A 97 4.63 -10.83 0.52
CA LEU A 97 3.31 -11.42 0.28
C LEU A 97 2.52 -10.62 -0.76
N GLY A 98 1.56 -11.31 -1.38
CA GLY A 98 0.62 -10.73 -2.35
C GLY A 98 1.24 -10.43 -3.70
N ASN A 99 0.38 -10.00 -4.62
CA ASN A 99 0.75 -9.50 -5.94
C ASN A 99 0.87 -7.97 -5.87
N GLY A 100 1.86 -7.40 -6.55
CA GLY A 100 2.03 -5.96 -6.65
C GLY A 100 1.34 -5.37 -7.88
N TYR A 101 1.60 -4.10 -8.14
CA TYR A 101 1.24 -3.45 -9.40
C TYR A 101 2.13 -3.97 -10.54
N GLU A 102 1.52 -4.24 -11.68
CA GLU A 102 2.25 -4.62 -12.89
C GLU A 102 2.74 -3.36 -13.63
N ILE A 103 4.00 -3.00 -13.41
CA ILE A 103 4.61 -1.77 -13.93
C ILE A 103 4.51 -1.69 -15.47
N GLY A 104 4.67 -2.82 -16.18
CA GLY A 104 4.55 -2.87 -17.63
C GLY A 104 3.20 -2.42 -18.19
N LEU A 105 2.11 -2.54 -17.41
CA LEU A 105 0.79 -2.04 -17.81
C LEU A 105 0.66 -0.51 -17.65
N LEU A 106 1.55 0.10 -16.87
CA LEU A 106 1.53 1.51 -16.50
C LEU A 106 2.62 2.31 -17.21
N ALA A 107 3.70 1.67 -17.63
CA ALA A 107 4.84 2.30 -18.29
C ALA A 107 4.43 3.05 -19.58
N GLY A 108 5.06 4.22 -19.82
CA GLY A 108 4.79 5.08 -20.96
C GLY A 108 3.47 5.85 -20.90
N LYS A 109 2.76 5.80 -19.74
CA LYS A 109 1.46 6.44 -19.54
C LYS A 109 1.53 7.59 -18.56
N LYS A 110 0.52 8.44 -18.60
CA LYS A 110 0.21 9.38 -17.54
C LYS A 110 -0.59 8.65 -16.45
N VAL A 111 0.06 8.36 -15.33
CA VAL A 111 -0.47 7.54 -14.23
C VAL A 111 -0.84 8.43 -13.05
N LEU A 112 -2.07 8.29 -12.57
CA LEU A 112 -2.57 8.94 -11.37
C LEU A 112 -2.53 7.99 -10.17
N LEU A 113 -1.77 8.37 -9.15
CA LEU A 113 -1.69 7.65 -7.88
C LEU A 113 -2.57 8.34 -6.85
N LEU A 114 -3.51 7.61 -6.26
CA LEU A 114 -4.42 8.10 -5.23
C LEU A 114 -4.16 7.38 -3.91
N GLY A 115 -3.65 8.08 -2.92
CA GLY A 115 -3.41 7.55 -1.57
C GLY A 115 -4.29 8.23 -0.55
N GLY A 116 -4.98 7.48 0.32
CA GLY A 116 -5.81 8.04 1.40
C GLY A 116 -5.37 7.57 2.79
N GLY A 117 -5.00 8.47 3.68
CA GLY A 117 -4.58 8.14 5.04
C GLY A 117 -3.45 7.10 5.05
N ILE A 118 -3.66 5.94 5.68
CA ILE A 118 -2.63 4.88 5.74
C ILE A 118 -2.46 4.13 4.40
N GLY A 119 -3.21 4.46 3.36
CA GLY A 119 -2.98 4.01 1.99
C GLY A 119 -1.92 4.83 1.23
N VAL A 120 -1.41 5.92 1.80
CA VAL A 120 -0.33 6.74 1.23
C VAL A 120 1.01 5.98 1.13
N PRO A 121 1.48 5.23 2.15
CA PRO A 121 2.77 4.57 2.13
C PRO A 121 3.04 3.66 0.92
N PRO A 122 2.16 2.76 0.48
CA PRO A 122 2.43 1.91 -0.68
C PRO A 122 2.54 2.69 -1.99
N MET A 123 1.99 3.91 -2.07
CA MET A 123 2.11 4.77 -3.25
C MET A 123 3.53 5.30 -3.45
N LEU A 124 4.35 5.38 -2.39
CA LEU A 124 5.74 5.83 -2.50
C LEU A 124 6.59 4.86 -3.33
N GLU A 125 6.53 3.54 -3.06
CA GLU A 125 7.27 2.56 -3.86
C GLU A 125 6.78 2.53 -5.31
N LEU A 126 5.46 2.65 -5.52
CA LEU A 126 4.88 2.70 -6.86
C LEU A 126 5.33 3.96 -7.63
N ALA A 127 5.33 5.13 -7.00
CA ALA A 127 5.83 6.37 -7.59
C ALA A 127 7.31 6.24 -7.97
N ALA A 128 8.14 5.69 -7.07
CA ALA A 128 9.56 5.50 -7.31
C ALA A 128 9.86 4.46 -8.41
N ALA A 129 9.04 3.43 -8.55
CA ALA A 129 9.19 2.47 -9.65
C ALA A 129 8.80 3.10 -10.99
N LEU A 130 7.63 3.74 -11.05
CA LEU A 130 7.12 4.37 -12.28
C LEU A 130 7.98 5.53 -12.77
N SER A 131 8.59 6.30 -11.86
CA SER A 131 9.49 7.40 -12.24
C SER A 131 10.74 6.96 -13.00
N LYS A 132 11.08 5.68 -12.97
CA LYS A 132 12.20 5.09 -13.73
C LYS A 132 11.80 4.63 -15.13
N GLU A 133 10.49 4.53 -15.40
CA GLU A 133 9.98 4.05 -16.69
C GLU A 133 9.97 5.18 -17.72
N PRO A 134 10.64 5.02 -18.88
CA PRO A 134 10.70 6.04 -19.90
C PRO A 134 9.31 6.45 -20.39
N GLY A 135 9.09 7.77 -20.54
CA GLY A 135 7.82 8.31 -21.04
C GLY A 135 6.65 8.24 -20.05
N THR A 136 6.88 7.81 -18.82
CA THR A 136 5.84 7.77 -17.78
C THR A 136 5.76 9.10 -17.03
N GLU A 137 4.57 9.70 -16.98
CA GLU A 137 4.27 10.87 -16.15
C GLU A 137 3.53 10.40 -14.90
N VAL A 138 4.08 10.68 -13.72
CA VAL A 138 3.48 10.29 -12.44
C VAL A 138 2.89 11.50 -11.74
N ILE A 139 1.56 11.47 -11.50
CA ILE A 139 0.87 12.44 -10.68
C ILE A 139 0.35 11.72 -9.44
N ALA A 140 0.66 12.23 -8.27
CA ALA A 140 0.24 11.68 -6.98
C ALA A 140 -0.70 12.66 -6.29
N VAL A 141 -1.88 12.19 -5.86
CA VAL A 141 -2.82 12.95 -5.03
C VAL A 141 -2.98 12.20 -3.71
N MET A 142 -2.47 12.81 -2.63
CA MET A 142 -2.46 12.21 -1.31
C MET A 142 -3.47 12.92 -0.40
N GLY A 143 -4.38 12.12 0.18
CA GLY A 143 -5.44 12.61 1.06
C GLY A 143 -5.15 12.35 2.52
N TYR A 144 -5.35 13.37 3.34
CA TYR A 144 -5.17 13.36 4.79
C TYR A 144 -6.40 13.96 5.48
N ARG A 145 -6.49 13.83 6.79
CA ARG A 145 -7.54 14.47 7.57
C ARG A 145 -7.28 15.97 7.71
N ASP A 146 -6.03 16.32 7.99
CA ASP A 146 -5.56 17.65 8.31
C ASP A 146 -4.10 17.85 7.90
N SER A 147 -3.45 18.91 8.37
CA SER A 147 -2.06 19.24 8.06
C SER A 147 -1.00 18.33 8.69
N ASP A 148 -1.38 17.36 9.55
CA ASP A 148 -0.44 16.35 10.09
C ASP A 148 -0.14 15.27 9.05
N MET A 149 0.49 15.69 7.97
CA MET A 149 0.79 14.90 6.78
C MET A 149 2.14 14.17 6.91
N PHE A 150 2.29 13.07 6.19
CA PHE A 150 3.53 12.30 6.16
C PHE A 150 3.86 11.82 4.74
N LEU A 151 5.15 11.61 4.44
CA LEU A 151 5.69 11.15 3.17
C LEU A 151 5.50 12.11 1.97
N THR A 152 5.04 13.33 2.17
CA THR A 152 4.85 14.32 1.10
C THR A 152 6.15 14.62 0.38
N ASP A 153 7.24 14.91 1.12
CA ASP A 153 8.56 15.19 0.55
C ASP A 153 9.16 13.96 -0.13
N ASP A 154 8.91 12.76 0.42
CA ASP A 154 9.40 11.52 -0.17
C ASP A 154 8.71 11.22 -1.51
N ILE A 155 7.39 11.38 -1.60
CA ILE A 155 6.61 11.17 -2.83
C ILE A 155 6.92 12.25 -3.87
N GLY A 156 7.08 13.50 -3.45
CA GLY A 156 7.40 14.64 -4.30
C GLY A 156 8.72 14.51 -5.07
N LYS A 157 9.62 13.60 -4.64
CA LYS A 157 10.86 13.26 -5.38
C LYS A 157 10.59 12.47 -6.67
N TYR A 158 9.45 11.80 -6.77
CA TYR A 158 9.15 10.83 -7.84
C TYR A 158 7.89 11.17 -8.64
N ALA A 159 7.06 12.10 -8.15
CA ALA A 159 5.78 12.44 -8.76
C ALA A 159 5.46 13.93 -8.61
N ARG A 160 4.66 14.46 -9.53
CA ARG A 160 3.97 15.72 -9.28
C ARG A 160 2.95 15.50 -8.17
N LEU A 161 3.24 16.02 -6.97
CA LEU A 161 2.39 15.82 -5.80
C LEU A 161 1.32 16.92 -5.70
N LEU A 162 0.09 16.48 -5.45
CA LEU A 162 -1.04 17.27 -4.99
C LEU A 162 -1.52 16.71 -3.66
N VAL A 163 -2.08 17.57 -2.82
CA VAL A 163 -2.56 17.19 -1.49
C VAL A 163 -4.02 17.61 -1.34
N ALA A 164 -4.80 16.76 -0.68
CA ALA A 164 -6.14 17.08 -0.20
C ALA A 164 -6.22 16.88 1.32
N THR A 165 -6.85 17.80 2.04
CA THR A 165 -7.16 17.64 3.46
C THR A 165 -8.67 17.85 3.70
N GLU A 166 -9.26 16.99 4.54
CA GLU A 166 -10.70 17.04 4.82
C GLU A 166 -11.10 18.40 5.41
N ASP A 167 -10.27 18.95 6.29
CA ASP A 167 -10.51 20.25 6.94
C ASP A 167 -10.10 21.47 6.10
N GLY A 168 -9.29 21.27 5.04
CA GLY A 168 -8.77 22.32 4.18
C GLY A 168 -7.53 23.04 4.75
N SER A 169 -6.86 22.46 5.75
CA SER A 169 -5.65 23.03 6.35
C SER A 169 -4.43 23.00 5.43
N ALA A 170 -4.44 22.16 4.39
CA ALA A 170 -3.41 22.11 3.36
C ALA A 170 -3.97 21.59 2.02
N GLY A 171 -3.49 22.15 0.91
CA GLY A 171 -3.90 21.76 -0.44
C GLY A 171 -5.38 22.01 -0.71
N THR A 172 -6.01 21.11 -1.48
CA THR A 172 -7.45 21.15 -1.77
C THR A 172 -8.25 20.70 -0.54
N LYS A 173 -9.28 21.49 -0.18
CA LYS A 173 -10.24 21.08 0.84
C LYS A 173 -11.16 19.98 0.32
N GLY A 174 -11.16 18.82 0.98
CA GLY A 174 -12.01 17.68 0.62
C GLY A 174 -11.21 16.39 0.49
N ASN A 175 -11.60 15.53 -0.44
CA ASN A 175 -10.99 14.24 -0.69
C ASN A 175 -10.08 14.26 -1.94
N VAL A 176 -9.40 13.14 -2.22
CA VAL A 176 -8.46 13.03 -3.35
C VAL A 176 -9.12 13.29 -4.72
N LEU A 177 -10.39 12.94 -4.92
CA LEU A 177 -11.09 13.21 -6.17
C LEU A 177 -11.50 14.68 -6.32
N ASP A 178 -11.70 15.40 -5.19
CA ASP A 178 -11.90 16.85 -5.22
C ASP A 178 -10.63 17.54 -5.72
N ALA A 179 -9.45 17.11 -5.24
CA ALA A 179 -8.17 17.64 -5.71
C ALA A 179 -7.91 17.30 -7.19
N VAL A 180 -8.28 16.09 -7.65
CA VAL A 180 -8.20 15.72 -9.07
C VAL A 180 -9.03 16.69 -9.93
N ARG A 181 -10.28 16.94 -9.53
CA ARG A 181 -11.20 17.83 -10.26
C ARG A 181 -10.75 19.28 -10.25
N GLU A 182 -10.40 19.80 -9.07
CA GLU A 182 -9.97 21.21 -8.91
C GLU A 182 -8.73 21.53 -9.74
N ASN A 183 -7.79 20.58 -9.81
CA ASN A 183 -6.55 20.76 -10.55
C ASN A 183 -6.62 20.30 -12.03
N GLY A 184 -7.79 19.89 -12.52
CA GLY A 184 -8.01 19.45 -13.90
C GLY A 184 -7.10 18.27 -14.30
N VAL A 185 -6.80 17.37 -13.35
CA VAL A 185 -5.90 16.23 -13.60
C VAL A 185 -6.60 15.22 -14.50
N LYS A 186 -5.93 14.88 -15.61
CA LYS A 186 -6.33 13.79 -16.50
C LYS A 186 -5.24 12.73 -16.50
N ALA A 187 -5.62 11.46 -16.55
CA ALA A 187 -4.71 10.33 -16.55
C ALA A 187 -5.15 9.26 -17.56
N GLN A 188 -4.25 8.35 -17.86
CA GLN A 188 -4.48 7.20 -18.73
C GLN A 188 -4.59 5.89 -17.92
N ALA A 189 -4.22 5.94 -16.65
CA ALA A 189 -4.42 4.86 -15.68
C ALA A 189 -4.49 5.43 -14.26
N VAL A 190 -5.22 4.77 -13.37
CA VAL A 190 -5.35 5.15 -11.95
C VAL A 190 -4.88 3.98 -11.08
N CYS A 191 -4.07 4.26 -10.07
CA CYS A 191 -3.72 3.33 -9.01
C CYS A 191 -4.14 3.92 -7.67
N ALA A 192 -4.84 3.16 -6.84
CA ALA A 192 -5.37 3.68 -5.58
C ALA A 192 -5.16 2.72 -4.41
N CYS A 193 -4.87 3.29 -3.24
CA CYS A 193 -4.86 2.63 -1.95
C CYS A 193 -5.44 3.56 -0.88
N GLY A 194 -6.35 3.06 -0.05
CA GLY A 194 -6.98 3.87 0.98
C GLY A 194 -8.28 3.27 1.50
N PRO A 195 -9.06 4.06 2.25
CA PRO A 195 -10.33 3.60 2.82
C PRO A 195 -11.32 3.12 1.75
N MET A 196 -12.11 2.11 2.09
CA MET A 196 -13.09 1.52 1.17
C MET A 196 -14.04 2.54 0.51
N PRO A 197 -14.56 3.58 1.20
CA PRO A 197 -15.36 4.62 0.55
C PRO A 197 -14.60 5.37 -0.55
N MET A 198 -13.30 5.65 -0.34
CA MET A 198 -12.45 6.26 -1.37
C MET A 198 -12.28 5.33 -2.57
N LEU A 199 -11.96 4.05 -2.34
CA LEU A 199 -11.76 3.07 -3.43
C LEU A 199 -13.03 2.87 -4.27
N ARG A 200 -14.22 2.87 -3.65
CA ARG A 200 -15.51 2.85 -4.34
C ARG A 200 -15.71 4.07 -5.24
N ALA A 201 -15.40 5.25 -4.73
CA ALA A 201 -15.51 6.49 -5.48
C ALA A 201 -14.51 6.52 -6.66
N VAL A 202 -13.27 6.09 -6.44
CA VAL A 202 -12.24 5.97 -7.49
C VAL A 202 -12.66 4.98 -8.56
N LYS A 203 -13.15 3.79 -8.17
CA LYS A 203 -13.68 2.79 -9.12
C LYS A 203 -14.76 3.41 -10.02
N ARG A 204 -15.74 4.09 -9.42
CA ARG A 204 -16.84 4.72 -10.16
C ARG A 204 -16.32 5.78 -11.13
N SER A 205 -15.49 6.69 -10.68
CA SER A 205 -14.90 7.75 -11.52
C SER A 205 -14.12 7.18 -12.69
N ALA A 206 -13.29 6.16 -12.45
CA ALA A 206 -12.49 5.53 -13.50
C ALA A 206 -13.36 4.79 -14.54
N MET A 207 -14.44 4.14 -14.10
CA MET A 207 -15.40 3.49 -15.00
C MET A 207 -16.18 4.51 -15.83
N GLU A 208 -16.60 5.64 -15.26
CA GLU A 208 -17.26 6.72 -15.96
C GLU A 208 -16.36 7.39 -17.00
N GLU A 209 -15.06 7.46 -16.72
CA GLU A 209 -14.05 8.03 -17.62
C GLU A 209 -13.45 6.99 -18.60
N GLU A 210 -13.86 5.72 -18.50
CA GLU A 210 -13.36 4.58 -19.31
C GLU A 210 -11.84 4.41 -19.24
N ILE A 211 -11.23 4.67 -18.06
CA ILE A 211 -9.78 4.50 -17.84
C ILE A 211 -9.50 3.30 -16.91
N PRO A 212 -8.44 2.52 -17.16
CA PRO A 212 -8.09 1.40 -16.31
C PRO A 212 -7.71 1.88 -14.91
N ALA A 213 -8.23 1.20 -13.90
CA ALA A 213 -7.93 1.49 -12.50
C ALA A 213 -7.51 0.21 -11.76
N TYR A 214 -6.50 0.34 -10.91
CA TYR A 214 -5.95 -0.72 -10.08
C TYR A 214 -6.09 -0.33 -8.62
N LEU A 215 -6.79 -1.15 -7.85
CA LEU A 215 -7.16 -0.88 -6.45
C LEU A 215 -6.42 -1.84 -5.53
N SER A 216 -5.69 -1.30 -4.56
CA SER A 216 -5.09 -2.08 -3.48
C SER A 216 -6.09 -2.19 -2.34
N LEU A 217 -6.59 -3.42 -2.11
CA LEU A 217 -7.59 -3.72 -1.10
C LEU A 217 -6.94 -4.15 0.20
N GLU A 218 -7.59 -3.79 1.31
CA GLU A 218 -7.19 -4.18 2.66
C GLU A 218 -8.28 -5.04 3.30
N GLU A 219 -7.86 -6.09 4.00
CA GLU A 219 -8.73 -6.91 4.85
C GLU A 219 -7.97 -7.46 6.06
N ARG A 220 -8.73 -7.86 7.07
CA ARG A 220 -8.16 -8.56 8.22
C ARG A 220 -7.56 -9.89 7.78
N MET A 221 -6.34 -10.16 8.20
CA MET A 221 -5.62 -11.37 7.84
C MET A 221 -5.21 -12.16 9.08
N ALA A 222 -5.36 -13.48 9.01
CA ALA A 222 -4.78 -14.39 9.99
C ALA A 222 -3.54 -15.08 9.45
N CYS A 223 -3.62 -15.82 8.33
CA CYS A 223 -2.49 -16.61 7.84
C CYS A 223 -1.59 -15.85 6.84
N GLY A 224 -2.11 -14.93 6.06
CA GLY A 224 -1.37 -14.23 4.98
C GLY A 224 -0.92 -15.10 3.80
N VAL A 225 -1.28 -16.39 3.79
CA VAL A 225 -0.77 -17.38 2.82
C VAL A 225 -1.87 -18.13 2.05
N GLY A 226 -3.11 -17.66 2.15
CA GLY A 226 -4.24 -18.21 1.39
C GLY A 226 -4.94 -19.40 2.03
N ALA A 227 -4.55 -19.84 3.24
CA ALA A 227 -5.09 -21.06 3.87
C ALA A 227 -6.39 -20.85 4.66
N CYS A 228 -6.53 -19.70 5.37
CA CYS A 228 -7.63 -19.52 6.34
C CYS A 228 -8.90 -18.91 5.75
N LEU A 229 -8.87 -18.38 4.52
CA LEU A 229 -9.97 -17.68 3.83
C LEU A 229 -10.53 -16.45 4.60
N GLY A 230 -9.77 -15.90 5.54
CA GLY A 230 -10.20 -14.74 6.34
C GLY A 230 -10.16 -13.41 5.60
N CYS A 231 -9.40 -13.31 4.49
CA CYS A 231 -9.22 -12.08 3.72
C CYS A 231 -9.87 -12.15 2.33
N VAL A 232 -11.07 -12.72 2.23
CA VAL A 232 -11.78 -12.92 0.94
C VAL A 232 -12.48 -11.63 0.54
N THR A 233 -12.36 -11.24 -0.72
CA THR A 233 -13.16 -10.20 -1.36
C THR A 233 -14.03 -10.79 -2.47
N LYS A 234 -15.16 -10.14 -2.77
CA LYS A 234 -16.02 -10.56 -3.89
C LYS A 234 -15.43 -10.14 -5.23
N THR A 235 -15.55 -11.00 -6.22
CA THR A 235 -15.09 -10.75 -7.59
C THR A 235 -16.23 -10.79 -8.60
N ALA A 236 -16.07 -10.05 -9.70
CA ALA A 236 -17.05 -10.02 -10.81
C ALA A 236 -17.11 -11.37 -11.55
N LYS A 237 -15.99 -12.09 -11.62
CA LYS A 237 -15.90 -13.39 -12.29
C LYS A 237 -15.81 -14.53 -11.28
N VAL A 238 -16.31 -15.70 -11.68
CA VAL A 238 -16.13 -16.95 -10.93
C VAL A 238 -14.67 -17.39 -11.05
N ASP A 239 -14.06 -17.69 -9.90
CA ASP A 239 -12.72 -18.27 -9.86
C ASP A 239 -12.71 -19.68 -10.45
N GLY A 240 -11.75 -19.96 -11.32
CA GLY A 240 -11.66 -21.23 -12.03
C GLY A 240 -11.27 -22.44 -11.16
N HIS A 241 -10.79 -22.20 -9.93
CA HIS A 241 -10.38 -23.24 -8.99
C HIS A 241 -11.44 -23.54 -7.93
N SER A 242 -11.94 -22.49 -7.27
CA SER A 242 -12.92 -22.62 -6.17
C SER A 242 -14.37 -22.60 -6.65
N HIS A 243 -14.62 -22.24 -7.91
CA HIS A 243 -15.95 -22.09 -8.53
C HIS A 243 -16.86 -21.10 -7.80
N VAL A 244 -16.29 -20.14 -7.07
CA VAL A 244 -17.00 -19.05 -6.38
C VAL A 244 -16.51 -17.69 -6.87
N ARG A 245 -17.32 -16.63 -6.63
CA ARG A 245 -16.95 -15.25 -6.97
C ARG A 245 -16.19 -14.60 -5.82
N ASN A 246 -15.03 -15.14 -5.49
CA ASN A 246 -14.20 -14.68 -4.40
C ASN A 246 -12.71 -14.74 -4.78
N ALA A 247 -11.93 -13.80 -4.24
CA ALA A 247 -10.46 -13.83 -4.29
C ALA A 247 -9.90 -13.59 -2.88
N ARG A 248 -8.76 -14.20 -2.60
CA ARG A 248 -8.02 -14.01 -1.34
C ARG A 248 -7.06 -12.85 -1.50
N ILE A 249 -7.28 -11.76 -0.79
CA ILE A 249 -6.43 -10.57 -0.88
C ILE A 249 -4.95 -10.89 -0.61
N CYS A 250 -4.66 -11.85 0.26
CA CYS A 250 -3.28 -12.21 0.60
C CYS A 250 -2.52 -12.99 -0.49
N THR A 251 -3.20 -13.58 -1.48
CA THR A 251 -2.58 -14.41 -2.53
C THR A 251 -2.92 -13.97 -3.94
N GLU A 252 -4.18 -13.60 -4.21
CA GLU A 252 -4.61 -13.09 -5.51
C GLU A 252 -4.54 -11.56 -5.60
N GLY A 253 -4.55 -10.85 -4.45
CA GLY A 253 -4.34 -9.41 -4.31
C GLY A 253 -2.99 -9.07 -3.66
N PRO A 254 -2.86 -7.91 -3.03
CA PRO A 254 -3.91 -6.95 -2.71
C PRO A 254 -4.36 -6.07 -3.89
N VAL A 255 -3.60 -6.02 -4.97
CA VAL A 255 -3.90 -5.19 -6.14
C VAL A 255 -4.78 -5.95 -7.12
N PHE A 256 -5.91 -5.34 -7.47
CA PHE A 256 -6.89 -5.86 -8.43
C PHE A 256 -7.26 -4.79 -9.45
N GLY A 257 -7.60 -5.20 -10.68
CA GLY A 257 -8.33 -4.35 -11.61
C GLY A 257 -9.68 -3.94 -11.01
N ALA A 258 -10.08 -2.69 -11.21
CA ALA A 258 -11.33 -2.18 -10.64
C ALA A 258 -12.55 -2.96 -11.14
N GLU A 259 -12.50 -3.48 -12.37
CA GLU A 259 -13.53 -4.32 -12.97
C GLU A 259 -13.58 -5.75 -12.39
N GLU A 260 -12.50 -6.21 -11.74
CA GLU A 260 -12.39 -7.57 -11.22
C GLU A 260 -13.08 -7.74 -9.87
N VAL A 261 -13.24 -6.67 -9.09
CA VAL A 261 -13.73 -6.74 -7.71
C VAL A 261 -15.07 -6.05 -7.52
N GLU A 262 -15.94 -6.67 -6.72
CA GLU A 262 -17.25 -6.12 -6.32
C GLU A 262 -17.12 -5.48 -4.93
N ILE A 263 -16.72 -4.21 -4.90
CA ILE A 263 -16.54 -3.47 -3.64
C ILE A 263 -17.73 -2.55 -3.29
N GLY A 264 -18.87 -2.73 -3.97
CA GLY A 264 -20.16 -2.10 -3.66
C GLY A 264 -20.27 -0.65 -4.12
#